data_aa5203ccbdedcfdcc1429813c2925d18
#
_entry.id   aa5203ccbdedcfdcc1429813c2925d18
#
_cell.length_a   1.000
_cell.length_b   1.000
_cell.length_c   1.000
_cell.angle_alpha   90.00
_cell.angle_beta   90.00
_cell.angle_gamma   90.00
#
_symmetry.space_group_name_H-M   'P 1'
#
loop_
_entity.id
_entity.type
_entity.pdbx_description
1 polymer ?
#
loop_
_entity_poly.entity_id
_entity_poly.type
_entity_poly.pdbx_seq_one_letter_code
_entity_poly.pdbx_strand_id
1 'polypeptide(L)'
;PLFRAQAAFLSGFPAREDAVSHWLGEAGKPEPVAVEPAEPNTVPEPTPVPTATPEPAVVHVEYNGPTLPDNATMDRYNLNALGVGETVTPALGWVSSDFGWREHPVDGGEKFHNGVDLAVNDGTDVLAFADGTVDYIGDSPIYGLYLQLSHPGGLKSFYAHCSELLVQQGQTVAAGERVALSGATGNSTGPHLHFELKLNGVLLNPLYYIETN
;
A
#
# COMPACT_ATOMS: atom_id res chain seq x y z
N PRO A 1 48.07 -18.55 28.03
CA PRO A 1 48.23 -17.41 28.88
C PRO A 1 47.01 -16.52 28.79
N LEU A 2 46.49 -16.41 29.88
CA LEU A 2 45.60 -15.49 30.52
C LEU A 2 45.92 -14.02 30.20
N PHE A 3 44.86 -13.22 29.90
CA PHE A 3 44.76 -11.89 30.49
C PHE A 3 43.32 -11.57 30.85
N ARG A 4 43.19 -11.20 32.10
CA ARG A 4 42.04 -10.84 32.89
C ARG A 4 41.48 -9.46 32.52
N ALA A 5 40.19 -9.35 32.69
CA ALA A 5 39.40 -8.14 32.77
C ALA A 5 39.88 -7.13 33.85
N GLN A 6 39.50 -5.90 33.68
CA GLN A 6 39.26 -4.99 34.81
C GLN A 6 38.03 -4.12 34.51
N ALA A 7 37.07 -4.25 35.38
CA ALA A 7 35.94 -3.34 35.54
C ALA A 7 36.44 -2.06 36.23
N ALA A 8 36.01 -0.93 35.77
CA ALA A 8 36.13 0.35 36.49
C ALA A 8 34.74 0.97 36.68
N PHE A 9 34.37 0.97 37.90
CA PHE A 9 33.39 1.76 38.62
C PHE A 9 33.58 3.26 38.36
N LEU A 10 32.51 3.98 38.04
CA LEU A 10 32.37 5.39 38.36
C LEU A 10 30.97 5.69 38.83
N SER A 11 30.90 5.82 40.13
CA SER A 11 29.85 6.47 40.92
C SER A 11 29.91 7.98 40.74
N GLY A 12 28.74 8.64 40.78
CA GLY A 12 28.66 10.02 41.18
C GLY A 12 27.80 10.93 40.31
N PHE A 13 26.51 11.00 40.60
CA PHE A 13 25.75 12.21 40.37
C PHE A 13 25.11 12.66 41.68
N PRO A 14 25.37 13.90 42.12
CA PRO A 14 24.70 14.46 43.30
C PRO A 14 23.30 14.91 42.99
N ALA A 15 22.41 14.58 43.89
CA ALA A 15 21.05 15.16 43.97
C ALA A 15 21.18 16.68 44.20
N ARG A 16 20.38 17.43 43.49
CA ARG A 16 20.04 18.81 43.83
C ARG A 16 18.58 18.86 44.24
N GLU A 17 18.35 18.81 45.52
CA GLU A 17 17.23 19.47 46.19
C GLU A 17 17.57 20.94 46.38
N ASP A 18 16.50 21.75 46.52
CA ASP A 18 16.50 23.13 46.92
C ASP A 18 16.44 24.18 45.79
N ALA A 19 15.20 24.53 45.45
CA ALA A 19 14.77 25.90 45.21
C ALA A 19 13.24 25.99 45.06
N VAL A 20 12.52 25.80 46.15
CA VAL A 20 11.10 26.22 46.24
C VAL A 20 10.96 27.08 47.50
N SER A 21 11.10 28.37 47.34
CA SER A 21 10.48 29.36 48.22
C SER A 21 10.90 30.77 47.78
N HIS A 22 10.06 31.46 47.08
CA HIS A 22 9.83 32.91 47.16
C HIS A 22 8.94 33.37 46.04
N TRP A 23 7.65 33.32 46.27
CA TRP A 23 6.67 34.25 45.69
C TRP A 23 5.33 34.08 46.40
N LEU A 24 5.21 34.62 47.62
CA LEU A 24 3.93 34.98 48.21
C LEU A 24 3.87 36.51 48.15
N GLY A 25 3.31 37.02 47.03
CA GLY A 25 2.84 38.37 46.93
C GLY A 25 1.34 38.37 47.12
N GLU A 26 0.88 39.16 48.08
CA GLU A 26 -0.53 39.39 48.42
C GLU A 26 -1.29 39.87 47.19
N ALA A 27 -2.25 39.06 46.72
CA ALA A 27 -3.23 39.48 45.72
C ALA A 27 -4.50 39.94 46.41
N GLY A 28 -4.82 41.20 46.20
CA GLY A 28 -6.05 41.81 46.66
C GLY A 28 -7.28 41.11 46.09
N LYS A 29 -8.30 41.05 46.94
CA LYS A 29 -9.65 40.54 46.73
C LYS A 29 -10.30 41.28 45.54
N PRO A 30 -10.70 40.62 44.47
CA PRO A 30 -11.46 41.28 43.40
C PRO A 30 -12.93 41.47 43.82
N GLU A 31 -13.44 42.65 43.57
CA GLU A 31 -14.85 42.97 43.70
C GLU A 31 -15.67 42.23 42.61
N PRO A 32 -16.95 41.90 42.89
CA PRO A 32 -17.80 41.19 41.92
C PRO A 32 -18.24 42.15 40.81
N VAL A 33 -17.74 41.93 39.62
CA VAL A 33 -18.24 42.57 38.41
C VAL A 33 -19.56 41.89 38.01
N ALA A 34 -20.64 42.68 37.93
CA ALA A 34 -21.93 42.21 37.43
C ALA A 34 -21.78 41.79 35.95
N VAL A 35 -22.01 40.52 35.69
CA VAL A 35 -22.03 39.96 34.31
C VAL A 35 -23.45 40.13 33.78
N GLU A 36 -23.60 41.00 32.80
CA GLU A 36 -24.81 41.13 31.99
C GLU A 36 -25.06 39.82 31.23
N PRO A 37 -26.29 39.29 31.14
CA PRO A 37 -26.55 38.02 30.45
C PRO A 37 -26.31 38.18 28.95
N ALA A 38 -25.29 37.46 28.42
CA ALA A 38 -25.02 37.37 27.01
C ALA A 38 -26.21 36.71 26.29
N GLU A 39 -26.66 37.36 25.22
CA GLU A 39 -27.67 36.81 24.33
C GLU A 39 -27.22 35.45 23.73
N PRO A 40 -28.14 34.51 23.48
CA PRO A 40 -27.77 33.20 22.92
C PRO A 40 -27.22 33.38 21.50
N ASN A 41 -25.95 33.08 21.37
CA ASN A 41 -25.24 33.02 20.08
C ASN A 41 -25.84 31.89 19.26
N THR A 42 -26.76 32.19 18.34
CA THR A 42 -27.30 31.25 17.37
C THR A 42 -26.20 30.86 16.40
N VAL A 43 -25.58 29.70 16.66
CA VAL A 43 -24.70 29.03 15.71
C VAL A 43 -25.54 28.73 14.46
N PRO A 44 -25.16 29.21 13.27
CA PRO A 44 -25.88 28.86 12.06
C PRO A 44 -25.81 27.32 11.85
N GLU A 45 -26.99 26.75 11.67
CA GLU A 45 -27.15 25.32 11.35
C GLU A 45 -26.32 24.99 10.12
N PRO A 46 -25.45 23.95 10.16
CA PRO A 46 -24.60 23.58 9.00
C PRO A 46 -25.51 23.26 7.81
N THR A 47 -25.36 24.02 6.74
CA THR A 47 -26.04 23.77 5.47
C THR A 47 -25.74 22.33 5.07
N PRO A 48 -26.75 21.51 4.71
CA PRO A 48 -26.52 20.12 4.31
C PRO A 48 -25.59 20.11 3.08
N VAL A 49 -24.40 19.54 3.27
CA VAL A 49 -23.50 19.24 2.15
C VAL A 49 -24.23 18.25 1.25
N PRO A 50 -24.33 18.49 -0.06
CA PRO A 50 -24.97 17.53 -0.96
C PRO A 50 -24.30 16.18 -0.80
N THR A 51 -25.05 15.19 -0.33
CA THR A 51 -24.59 13.81 -0.22
C THR A 51 -24.33 13.32 -1.64
N ALA A 52 -23.05 13.16 -1.98
CA ALA A 52 -22.67 12.59 -3.25
C ALA A 52 -23.39 11.23 -3.40
N THR A 53 -24.05 11.02 -4.53
CA THR A 53 -24.63 9.72 -4.87
C THR A 53 -23.51 8.69 -4.81
N PRO A 54 -23.63 7.60 -4.03
CA PRO A 54 -22.59 6.61 -3.95
C PRO A 54 -22.30 6.05 -5.34
N GLU A 55 -21.02 6.08 -5.74
CA GLU A 55 -20.60 5.44 -7.00
C GLU A 55 -20.93 3.95 -6.95
N PRO A 56 -21.35 3.35 -8.09
CA PRO A 56 -21.64 1.92 -8.13
C PRO A 56 -20.40 1.11 -7.72
N ALA A 57 -20.60 0.08 -6.90
CA ALA A 57 -19.51 -0.77 -6.43
C ALA A 57 -18.82 -1.52 -7.58
N VAL A 58 -19.52 -1.75 -8.68
CA VAL A 58 -19.04 -2.44 -9.91
C VAL A 58 -19.50 -1.68 -11.14
N VAL A 59 -18.57 -1.45 -12.06
CA VAL A 59 -18.85 -0.93 -13.41
C VAL A 59 -18.60 -2.07 -14.39
N HIS A 60 -19.65 -2.50 -15.07
CA HIS A 60 -19.55 -3.50 -16.13
C HIS A 60 -18.91 -2.89 -17.37
N VAL A 61 -17.81 -3.49 -17.83
CA VAL A 61 -17.10 -3.07 -19.04
C VAL A 61 -17.47 -4.01 -20.18
N GLU A 62 -17.98 -3.46 -21.27
CA GLU A 62 -18.27 -4.24 -22.48
C GLU A 62 -16.96 -4.79 -23.07
N TYR A 63 -16.88 -6.11 -23.18
CA TYR A 63 -15.72 -6.82 -23.70
C TYR A 63 -16.09 -7.63 -24.94
N ASN A 64 -15.50 -7.29 -26.09
CA ASN A 64 -15.77 -7.90 -27.40
C ASN A 64 -14.64 -8.84 -27.85
N GLY A 65 -13.73 -9.22 -26.94
CA GLY A 65 -12.64 -10.16 -27.21
C GLY A 65 -13.02 -11.63 -27.04
N PRO A 66 -12.03 -12.53 -27.08
CA PRO A 66 -12.25 -13.96 -26.85
C PRO A 66 -12.81 -14.21 -25.43
N THR A 67 -13.56 -15.32 -25.26
CA THR A 67 -14.15 -15.70 -23.98
C THR A 67 -13.10 -15.71 -22.87
N LEU A 68 -13.35 -14.95 -21.80
CA LEU A 68 -12.47 -14.93 -20.64
C LEU A 68 -12.49 -16.26 -19.88
N PRO A 69 -11.40 -16.63 -19.19
CA PRO A 69 -11.43 -17.72 -18.21
C PRO A 69 -12.46 -17.43 -17.10
N ASP A 70 -13.03 -18.48 -16.51
CA ASP A 70 -14.06 -18.38 -15.46
C ASP A 70 -13.62 -17.56 -14.24
N ASN A 71 -12.31 -17.45 -14.01
CA ASN A 71 -11.70 -16.70 -12.91
C ASN A 71 -11.16 -15.33 -13.34
N ALA A 72 -11.61 -14.75 -14.44
CA ALA A 72 -11.18 -13.43 -14.92
C ALA A 72 -12.38 -12.56 -15.32
N THR A 73 -12.23 -11.25 -15.15
CA THR A 73 -13.26 -10.28 -15.55
C THR A 73 -12.63 -9.01 -16.11
N MET A 74 -13.38 -8.31 -16.98
CA MET A 74 -13.10 -6.93 -17.40
C MET A 74 -13.88 -5.90 -16.60
N ASP A 75 -14.72 -6.32 -15.66
CA ASP A 75 -15.46 -5.39 -14.81
C ASP A 75 -14.50 -4.59 -13.91
N ARG A 76 -14.85 -3.34 -13.71
CA ARG A 76 -14.10 -2.43 -12.83
C ARG A 76 -14.83 -2.30 -11.49
N TYR A 77 -14.10 -2.53 -10.41
CA TYR A 77 -14.59 -2.43 -9.04
C TYR A 77 -14.16 -1.11 -8.41
N ASN A 78 -15.04 -0.51 -7.61
CA ASN A 78 -14.69 0.62 -6.77
C ASN A 78 -13.93 0.10 -5.53
N LEU A 79 -12.62 0.22 -5.54
CA LEU A 79 -11.76 -0.29 -4.46
C LEU A 79 -12.04 0.39 -3.12
N ASN A 80 -12.40 1.68 -3.11
CA ASN A 80 -12.78 2.39 -1.89
C ASN A 80 -14.04 1.79 -1.24
N ALA A 81 -15.01 1.34 -2.06
CA ALA A 81 -16.20 0.66 -1.56
C ALA A 81 -15.88 -0.71 -0.93
N LEU A 82 -14.74 -1.30 -1.26
CA LEU A 82 -14.22 -2.53 -0.67
C LEU A 82 -13.36 -2.28 0.60
N GLY A 83 -13.20 -1.02 1.00
CA GLY A 83 -12.37 -0.62 2.13
C GLY A 83 -10.87 -0.56 1.81
N VAL A 84 -10.50 -0.64 0.52
CA VAL A 84 -9.14 -0.36 0.07
C VAL A 84 -8.99 1.16 0.01
N GLY A 85 -8.05 1.70 0.75
CA GLY A 85 -7.78 3.13 0.83
C GLY A 85 -6.99 3.65 -0.38
N GLU A 86 -5.89 4.32 -0.11
CA GLU A 86 -4.98 4.81 -1.14
C GLU A 86 -4.38 3.65 -1.94
N THR A 87 -4.27 3.85 -3.26
CA THR A 87 -3.60 2.90 -4.17
C THR A 87 -2.45 3.60 -4.88
N VAL A 88 -1.36 2.87 -5.08
CA VAL A 88 -0.13 3.38 -5.70
C VAL A 88 0.26 2.46 -6.84
N THR A 89 0.67 3.02 -7.97
CA THR A 89 1.26 2.24 -9.07
C THR A 89 2.53 1.55 -8.61
N PRO A 90 2.62 0.21 -8.70
CA PRO A 90 3.75 -0.54 -8.15
C PRO A 90 5.11 -0.19 -8.76
N ALA A 91 5.14 0.12 -10.04
CA ALA A 91 6.32 0.62 -10.74
C ALA A 91 5.87 1.40 -11.97
N LEU A 92 6.40 2.61 -12.16
CA LEU A 92 6.13 3.39 -13.37
C LEU A 92 6.96 2.85 -14.53
N GLY A 93 6.29 2.25 -15.49
CA GLY A 93 6.91 1.65 -16.66
C GLY A 93 5.97 1.67 -17.88
N TRP A 94 6.52 1.26 -19.03
CA TRP A 94 5.73 1.03 -20.23
C TRP A 94 5.03 -0.32 -20.13
N VAL A 95 3.77 -0.40 -20.55
CA VAL A 95 3.08 -1.68 -20.67
C VAL A 95 3.72 -2.46 -21.83
N SER A 96 4.45 -3.51 -21.51
CA SER A 96 5.05 -4.42 -22.49
C SER A 96 4.16 -5.60 -22.83
N SER A 97 3.19 -5.90 -21.96
CA SER A 97 2.17 -6.93 -22.21
C SER A 97 0.91 -6.66 -21.39
N ASP A 98 -0.22 -6.63 -22.11
CA ASP A 98 -1.53 -6.39 -21.52
C ASP A 98 -2.11 -7.62 -20.81
N PHE A 99 -3.09 -7.38 -19.96
CA PHE A 99 -3.97 -8.39 -19.38
C PHE A 99 -4.86 -9.01 -20.47
N GLY A 100 -4.98 -10.33 -20.46
CA GLY A 100 -5.89 -11.02 -21.39
C GLY A 100 -5.20 -12.01 -22.31
N TRP A 101 -5.91 -12.45 -23.33
CA TRP A 101 -5.40 -13.40 -24.33
C TRP A 101 -4.32 -12.77 -25.20
N ARG A 102 -3.17 -13.43 -25.29
CA ARG A 102 -2.03 -13.02 -26.12
C ARG A 102 -1.20 -14.19 -26.58
N GLU A 103 -0.42 -14.01 -27.64
CA GLU A 103 0.64 -14.96 -27.99
C GLU A 103 1.72 -14.92 -26.89
N HIS A 104 2.09 -16.10 -26.39
CA HIS A 104 3.09 -16.19 -25.32
C HIS A 104 4.50 -15.96 -25.87
N PRO A 105 5.29 -15.00 -25.34
CA PRO A 105 6.53 -14.55 -25.96
C PRO A 105 7.65 -15.60 -25.94
N VAL A 106 7.60 -16.60 -25.03
CA VAL A 106 8.64 -17.62 -24.88
C VAL A 106 8.19 -18.96 -25.48
N ASP A 107 7.01 -19.44 -25.09
CA ASP A 107 6.54 -20.79 -25.47
C ASP A 107 5.78 -20.78 -26.80
N GLY A 108 5.35 -19.60 -27.27
CA GLY A 108 4.43 -19.49 -28.39
C GLY A 108 3.01 -19.95 -28.04
N GLY A 109 2.09 -19.78 -28.97
CA GLY A 109 0.68 -20.11 -28.78
C GLY A 109 -0.08 -19.09 -27.95
N GLU A 110 -1.41 -19.19 -28.01
CA GLU A 110 -2.30 -18.28 -27.33
C GLU A 110 -2.42 -18.67 -25.85
N LYS A 111 -2.13 -17.74 -24.94
CA LYS A 111 -2.27 -17.90 -23.49
C LYS A 111 -2.91 -16.68 -22.86
N PHE A 112 -3.69 -16.93 -21.81
CA PHE A 112 -4.25 -15.84 -21.01
C PHE A 112 -3.20 -15.29 -20.04
N HIS A 113 -2.97 -13.97 -20.12
CA HIS A 113 -2.07 -13.25 -19.24
C HIS A 113 -2.83 -12.71 -18.03
N ASN A 114 -2.51 -13.22 -16.85
CA ASN A 114 -3.25 -12.98 -15.61
C ASN A 114 -3.08 -11.55 -15.06
N GLY A 115 -2.13 -10.79 -15.57
CA GLY A 115 -1.77 -9.46 -15.10
C GLY A 115 -1.31 -8.56 -16.23
N VAL A 116 -0.45 -7.60 -15.89
CA VAL A 116 0.25 -6.75 -16.84
C VAL A 116 1.74 -6.85 -16.62
N ASP A 117 2.51 -6.72 -17.68
CA ASP A 117 3.96 -6.63 -17.61
C ASP A 117 4.37 -5.17 -17.83
N LEU A 118 5.01 -4.59 -16.83
CA LEU A 118 5.53 -3.22 -16.85
C LEU A 118 7.04 -3.28 -17.11
N ALA A 119 7.46 -2.87 -18.30
CA ALA A 119 8.87 -2.78 -18.65
C ALA A 119 9.54 -1.69 -17.80
N VAL A 120 10.45 -2.10 -16.95
CA VAL A 120 11.25 -1.25 -16.05
C VAL A 120 12.67 -1.78 -16.02
N ASN A 121 13.63 -0.95 -15.61
CA ASN A 121 15.01 -1.39 -15.46
C ASN A 121 15.14 -2.40 -14.31
N ASP A 122 16.12 -3.28 -14.43
CA ASP A 122 16.52 -4.16 -13.33
C ASP A 122 16.88 -3.33 -12.09
N GLY A 123 16.42 -3.75 -10.91
CA GLY A 123 16.65 -3.03 -9.66
C GLY A 123 15.76 -1.80 -9.45
N THR A 124 14.72 -1.58 -10.27
CA THR A 124 13.74 -0.52 -10.02
C THR A 124 12.91 -0.87 -8.77
N ASP A 125 12.64 0.13 -7.91
CA ASP A 125 11.79 -0.06 -6.73
C ASP A 125 10.40 -0.54 -7.11
N VAL A 126 9.94 -1.61 -6.45
CA VAL A 126 8.57 -2.13 -6.54
C VAL A 126 7.83 -1.77 -5.27
N LEU A 127 6.71 -1.05 -5.43
CA LEU A 127 5.93 -0.48 -4.34
C LEU A 127 4.68 -1.32 -4.05
N ALA A 128 4.27 -1.36 -2.79
CA ALA A 128 3.00 -1.95 -2.40
C ALA A 128 1.84 -1.17 -3.03
N PHE A 129 0.95 -1.87 -3.72
CA PHE A 129 -0.21 -1.28 -4.41
C PHE A 129 -1.15 -0.55 -3.45
N ALA A 130 -1.36 -1.08 -2.26
CA ALA A 130 -2.20 -0.52 -1.21
C ALA A 130 -1.73 -1.03 0.16
N ASP A 131 -2.28 -0.47 1.24
CA ASP A 131 -2.08 -1.01 2.59
C ASP A 131 -2.44 -2.50 2.63
N GLY A 132 -1.61 -3.31 3.30
CA GLY A 132 -1.84 -4.75 3.34
C GLY A 132 -0.87 -5.52 4.20
N THR A 133 -0.95 -6.83 4.05
CA THR A 133 -0.05 -7.78 4.72
C THR A 133 0.55 -8.71 3.68
N VAL A 134 1.82 -9.01 3.81
CA VAL A 134 2.52 -9.99 2.95
C VAL A 134 1.95 -11.37 3.21
N ASP A 135 1.16 -11.87 2.26
CA ASP A 135 0.46 -13.17 2.34
C ASP A 135 1.47 -14.32 2.20
N TYR A 136 2.26 -14.27 1.15
CA TYR A 136 3.39 -15.18 0.95
C TYR A 136 4.46 -14.57 0.04
N ILE A 137 5.65 -15.16 0.11
CA ILE A 137 6.79 -14.91 -0.76
C ILE A 137 7.32 -16.25 -1.28
N GLY A 138 7.97 -16.25 -2.42
CA GLY A 138 8.53 -17.48 -2.98
C GLY A 138 9.46 -17.27 -4.15
N ASP A 139 9.99 -18.39 -4.64
CA ASP A 139 10.77 -18.48 -5.85
C ASP A 139 10.31 -19.69 -6.66
N SER A 140 10.11 -19.49 -7.96
CA SER A 140 9.69 -20.55 -8.87
C SER A 140 10.30 -20.40 -10.26
N PRO A 141 10.42 -21.50 -11.03
CA PRO A 141 10.92 -21.42 -12.40
C PRO A 141 10.09 -20.53 -13.34
N ILE A 142 8.81 -20.31 -13.03
CA ILE A 142 7.89 -19.50 -13.85
C ILE A 142 7.97 -18.05 -13.44
N TYR A 143 7.71 -17.72 -12.17
CA TYR A 143 7.59 -16.35 -11.68
C TYR A 143 8.90 -15.76 -11.14
N GLY A 144 9.98 -16.57 -11.02
CA GLY A 144 11.20 -16.17 -10.33
C GLY A 144 10.91 -15.82 -8.87
N LEU A 145 11.55 -14.81 -8.34
CA LEU A 145 11.22 -14.25 -7.03
C LEU A 145 9.91 -13.48 -7.11
N TYR A 146 8.98 -13.83 -6.22
CA TYR A 146 7.63 -13.23 -6.20
C TYR A 146 7.09 -13.04 -4.79
N LEU A 147 6.14 -12.12 -4.65
CA LEU A 147 5.36 -11.91 -3.43
C LEU A 147 3.90 -11.64 -3.75
N GLN A 148 3.04 -11.89 -2.77
CA GLN A 148 1.64 -11.53 -2.79
C GLN A 148 1.29 -10.75 -1.53
N LEU A 149 0.54 -9.65 -1.69
CA LEU A 149 -0.05 -8.90 -0.61
C LEU A 149 -1.55 -9.19 -0.54
N SER A 150 -2.08 -9.27 0.68
CA SER A 150 -3.51 -9.29 0.97
C SER A 150 -3.95 -7.93 1.48
N HIS A 151 -5.02 -7.39 0.88
CA HIS A 151 -5.59 -6.08 1.18
C HIS A 151 -7.02 -6.23 1.74
N PRO A 152 -7.64 -5.16 2.27
CA PRO A 152 -9.04 -5.15 2.65
C PRO A 152 -9.98 -5.62 1.53
N GLY A 153 -11.18 -6.06 1.89
CA GLY A 153 -12.23 -6.44 0.92
C GLY A 153 -11.95 -7.70 0.10
N GLY A 154 -10.92 -8.49 0.44
CA GLY A 154 -10.53 -9.69 -0.30
C GLY A 154 -9.71 -9.41 -1.57
N LEU A 155 -9.22 -8.17 -1.72
CA LEU A 155 -8.30 -7.81 -2.79
C LEU A 155 -6.91 -8.38 -2.50
N LYS A 156 -6.22 -8.84 -3.54
CA LYS A 156 -4.83 -9.29 -3.50
C LYS A 156 -4.05 -8.68 -4.66
N SER A 157 -2.80 -8.32 -4.40
CA SER A 157 -1.83 -7.93 -5.43
C SER A 157 -0.67 -8.90 -5.47
N PHE A 158 -0.19 -9.22 -6.67
CA PHE A 158 0.88 -10.18 -6.90
C PHE A 158 1.97 -9.55 -7.76
N TYR A 159 3.23 -9.79 -7.39
CA TYR A 159 4.41 -9.18 -7.98
C TYR A 159 5.42 -10.27 -8.29
N ALA A 160 5.89 -10.35 -9.52
CA ALA A 160 6.83 -11.38 -9.94
C ALA A 160 7.99 -10.87 -10.79
N HIS A 161 8.93 -11.76 -11.08
CA HIS A 161 10.19 -11.52 -11.76
C HIS A 161 11.14 -10.57 -11.01
N CYS A 162 10.96 -10.48 -9.68
CA CYS A 162 11.79 -9.62 -8.83
C CYS A 162 13.25 -10.10 -8.78
N SER A 163 14.19 -9.16 -8.64
CA SER A 163 15.60 -9.46 -8.36
C SER A 163 15.86 -9.61 -6.86
N GLU A 164 15.09 -8.92 -6.02
CA GLU A 164 15.21 -8.97 -4.57
C GLU A 164 13.85 -8.74 -3.91
N LEU A 165 13.57 -9.43 -2.80
CA LEU A 165 12.41 -9.20 -1.94
C LEU A 165 12.86 -8.50 -0.67
N LEU A 166 12.23 -7.36 -0.34
CA LEU A 166 12.63 -6.49 0.77
C LEU A 166 11.76 -6.66 2.01
N VAL A 167 10.77 -7.54 1.95
CA VAL A 167 9.78 -7.80 3.01
C VAL A 167 9.74 -9.27 3.38
N GLN A 168 9.10 -9.59 4.49
CA GLN A 168 8.94 -10.95 5.00
C GLN A 168 7.45 -11.33 5.06
N GLN A 169 7.14 -12.62 4.93
CA GLN A 169 5.79 -13.12 5.10
C GLN A 169 5.20 -12.73 6.46
N GLY A 170 3.96 -12.25 6.46
CA GLY A 170 3.27 -11.73 7.64
C GLY A 170 3.57 -10.27 7.97
N GLN A 171 4.51 -9.62 7.28
CA GLN A 171 4.79 -8.19 7.47
C GLN A 171 3.62 -7.35 6.98
N THR A 172 3.21 -6.34 7.77
CA THR A 172 2.28 -5.30 7.33
C THR A 172 3.05 -4.22 6.58
N VAL A 173 2.50 -3.77 5.47
CA VAL A 173 3.06 -2.72 4.61
C VAL A 173 2.02 -1.64 4.33
N ALA A 174 2.49 -0.42 4.16
CA ALA A 174 1.66 0.71 3.73
C ALA A 174 1.65 0.84 2.20
N ALA A 175 0.61 1.48 1.66
CA ALA A 175 0.57 1.87 0.25
C ALA A 175 1.84 2.66 -0.12
N GLY A 176 2.50 2.32 -1.23
CA GLY A 176 3.73 2.95 -1.66
C GLY A 176 4.99 2.54 -0.90
N GLU A 177 4.91 1.65 0.10
CA GLU A 177 6.09 1.08 0.74
C GLU A 177 6.85 0.19 -0.24
N ARG A 178 8.17 0.29 -0.24
CA ARG A 178 9.03 -0.52 -1.10
C ARG A 178 9.08 -1.97 -0.61
N VAL A 179 8.60 -2.90 -1.45
CA VAL A 179 8.44 -4.32 -1.10
C VAL A 179 9.41 -5.25 -1.84
N ALA A 180 9.91 -4.82 -3.00
CA ALA A 180 10.85 -5.60 -3.81
C ALA A 180 11.67 -4.70 -4.74
N LEU A 181 12.61 -5.30 -5.45
CA LEU A 181 13.27 -4.72 -6.62
C LEU A 181 12.86 -5.54 -7.86
N SER A 182 12.54 -4.85 -8.96
CA SER A 182 12.25 -5.50 -10.24
C SER A 182 13.47 -6.21 -10.81
N GLY A 183 13.25 -7.18 -11.68
CA GLY A 183 14.32 -7.95 -12.27
C GLY A 183 13.88 -8.71 -13.52
N ALA A 184 14.54 -9.83 -13.78
CA ALA A 184 14.26 -10.74 -14.88
C ALA A 184 14.39 -12.21 -14.43
N THR A 185 14.02 -12.51 -13.18
CA THR A 185 14.10 -13.88 -12.65
C THR A 185 12.94 -14.74 -13.15
N GLY A 186 13.11 -16.06 -13.17
CA GLY A 186 12.11 -16.99 -13.69
C GLY A 186 12.01 -17.00 -15.22
N ASN A 187 10.80 -17.25 -15.74
CA ASN A 187 10.54 -17.29 -17.19
C ASN A 187 10.28 -15.89 -17.74
N SER A 188 11.33 -15.12 -17.98
CA SER A 188 11.31 -13.74 -18.44
C SER A 188 12.20 -13.55 -19.65
N THR A 189 11.79 -12.66 -20.58
CA THR A 189 12.59 -12.26 -21.76
C THR A 189 13.47 -11.03 -21.50
N GLY A 190 13.29 -10.35 -20.39
CA GLY A 190 14.05 -9.16 -20.01
C GLY A 190 13.48 -8.49 -18.75
N PRO A 191 14.14 -7.45 -18.23
CA PRO A 191 13.70 -6.80 -16.99
C PRO A 191 12.29 -6.19 -17.11
N HIS A 192 11.39 -6.60 -16.22
CA HIS A 192 10.03 -6.09 -16.10
C HIS A 192 9.45 -6.44 -14.72
N LEU A 193 8.36 -5.82 -14.35
CA LEU A 193 7.49 -6.25 -13.27
C LEU A 193 6.24 -6.90 -13.85
N HIS A 194 6.00 -8.16 -13.51
CA HIS A 194 4.70 -8.79 -13.71
C HIS A 194 3.80 -8.49 -12.52
N PHE A 195 2.64 -7.87 -12.78
CA PHE A 195 1.71 -7.40 -11.75
C PHE A 195 0.30 -7.91 -11.98
N GLU A 196 -0.29 -8.60 -10.97
CA GLU A 196 -1.67 -9.10 -11.02
C GLU A 196 -2.51 -8.47 -9.88
N LEU A 197 -3.80 -8.28 -10.15
CA LEU A 197 -4.82 -7.98 -9.14
C LEU A 197 -5.88 -9.08 -9.13
N LYS A 198 -6.28 -9.50 -7.92
CA LYS A 198 -7.34 -10.51 -7.71
C LYS A 198 -8.32 -10.04 -6.66
N LEU A 199 -9.60 -10.15 -6.94
CA LEU A 199 -10.66 -9.91 -5.96
C LEU A 199 -11.40 -11.22 -5.70
N ASN A 200 -11.30 -11.75 -4.48
CA ASN A 200 -11.92 -13.04 -4.09
C ASN A 200 -11.60 -14.18 -5.06
N GLY A 201 -10.37 -14.21 -5.60
CA GLY A 201 -9.92 -15.23 -6.54
C GLY A 201 -10.17 -14.91 -8.02
N VAL A 202 -10.92 -13.85 -8.34
CA VAL A 202 -11.16 -13.40 -9.70
C VAL A 202 -10.11 -12.39 -10.12
N LEU A 203 -9.45 -12.63 -11.24
CA LEU A 203 -8.46 -11.75 -11.86
C LEU A 203 -9.12 -10.48 -12.39
N LEU A 204 -8.58 -9.35 -12.03
CA LEU A 204 -8.98 -8.02 -12.51
C LEU A 204 -7.94 -7.50 -13.49
N ASN A 205 -8.37 -6.72 -14.49
CA ASN A 205 -7.43 -6.00 -15.34
C ASN A 205 -6.72 -4.88 -14.55
N PRO A 206 -5.41 -5.00 -14.28
CA PRO A 206 -4.69 -4.02 -13.47
C PRO A 206 -4.65 -2.62 -14.09
N LEU A 207 -4.76 -2.50 -15.42
CA LEU A 207 -4.71 -1.21 -16.13
C LEU A 207 -5.85 -0.25 -15.75
N TYR A 208 -6.89 -0.74 -15.07
CA TYR A 208 -7.95 0.13 -14.56
C TYR A 208 -7.58 0.81 -13.23
N TYR A 209 -6.46 0.44 -12.61
CA TYR A 209 -6.10 0.79 -11.23
C TYR A 209 -4.68 1.37 -11.07
N ILE A 210 -3.88 1.33 -12.13
CA ILE A 210 -2.50 1.82 -12.14
C ILE A 210 -2.30 2.89 -13.21
N GLU A 211 -1.29 3.73 -13.01
CA GLU A 211 -0.81 4.67 -14.01
C GLU A 211 0.32 4.04 -14.84
N THR A 212 0.39 4.37 -16.11
CA THR A 212 1.43 3.89 -17.04
C THR A 212 2.01 5.06 -17.83
N ASN A 213 3.25 4.91 -18.28
CA ASN A 213 3.95 5.91 -19.10
C ASN A 213 3.45 5.92 -20.55
#